data_563cabf6650e693534f995718acf7db3
#
_entry.id   563cabf6650e693534f995718acf7db3
#
_cell.length_a   1.000
_cell.length_b   1.000
_cell.length_c   1.000
_cell.angle_alpha   90.00
_cell.angle_beta   90.00
_cell.angle_gamma   90.00
#
_symmetry.space_group_name_H-M   'P 1'
#
loop_
_entity.id
_entity.type
_entity.pdbx_description
1 polymer ?
#
loop_
_entity_poly.entity_id
_entity_poly.type
_entity_poly.pdbx_seq_one_letter_code
_entity_poly.pdbx_strand_id
1 'polypeptide(L)'
;MKLRYVLAVIFCLGFNPLMSAEEVIVDYSYNGNHNTDFSSISVSLKIENVIDDRGSDPRLIADEYLAEKPLSEIIYTALFQGLEHGGAELVTSDQDMQIQGRIVSSELRTVDRSGVESLQLTIRTQVALQGRGRTIWETTLFGRGTVPIEEGIGAALTASLDRVVRELVNDDYFIIELQ
;
A
#
# COMPACT_ATOMS: atom_id res chain seq x y z
N MET A 1 50.82 52.22 22.87
CA MET A 1 50.64 51.11 21.87
C MET A 1 49.46 50.30 22.32
N LYS A 2 48.28 50.47 21.68
CA LYS A 2 47.03 49.76 22.07
C LYS A 2 46.75 48.70 21.03
N LEU A 3 46.90 47.40 21.42
CA LEU A 3 46.66 46.23 20.59
C LEU A 3 45.15 45.97 20.58
N ARG A 4 44.48 46.09 19.38
CA ARG A 4 43.07 45.78 19.18
C ARG A 4 42.98 44.34 18.68
N TYR A 5 42.40 43.45 19.52
CA TYR A 5 42.02 42.11 19.12
C TYR A 5 40.70 42.19 18.34
N VAL A 6 40.74 41.78 17.07
CA VAL A 6 39.54 41.57 16.26
C VAL A 6 39.11 40.13 16.47
N LEU A 7 37.96 39.95 17.14
CA LEU A 7 37.35 38.64 17.33
C LEU A 7 36.57 38.30 16.04
N ALA A 8 37.06 37.36 15.23
CA ALA A 8 36.33 36.85 14.09
C ALA A 8 35.36 35.77 14.55
N VAL A 9 34.08 36.09 14.57
CA VAL A 9 33.01 35.10 14.82
C VAL A 9 32.73 34.37 13.50
N ILE A 10 33.23 33.13 13.40
CA ILE A 10 32.90 32.24 12.29
C ILE A 10 31.47 31.67 12.53
N PHE A 11 30.51 32.18 11.76
CA PHE A 11 29.15 31.68 11.73
C PHE A 11 29.13 30.41 10.87
N CYS A 12 29.27 29.23 11.53
CA CYS A 12 29.06 27.96 10.84
C CYS A 12 27.55 27.84 10.52
N LEU A 13 27.16 28.22 9.31
CA LEU A 13 25.89 27.85 8.73
C LEU A 13 25.90 26.32 8.56
N GLY A 14 25.26 25.62 9.48
CA GLY A 14 25.00 24.20 9.33
C GLY A 14 24.15 23.97 8.09
N PHE A 15 24.73 23.49 7.02
CA PHE A 15 24.01 22.90 5.91
C PHE A 15 23.37 21.61 6.45
N ASN A 16 22.08 21.68 6.82
CA ASN A 16 21.28 20.46 6.87
C ASN A 16 21.05 20.05 5.41
N PRO A 17 21.56 18.91 4.94
CA PRO A 17 21.11 18.37 3.67
C PRO A 17 19.60 18.11 3.84
N LEU A 18 18.78 18.85 3.10
CA LEU A 18 17.39 18.47 2.87
C LEU A 18 17.47 17.08 2.25
N MET A 19 17.16 16.05 3.02
CA MET A 19 16.93 14.71 2.47
C MET A 19 15.81 14.87 1.45
N SER A 20 16.17 14.83 0.18
CA SER A 20 15.21 14.83 -0.91
C SER A 20 14.54 13.46 -0.87
N ALA A 21 13.24 13.45 -0.68
CA ALA A 21 12.48 12.21 -0.80
C ALA A 21 12.67 11.64 -2.21
N GLU A 22 12.91 10.34 -2.28
CA GLU A 22 13.07 9.63 -3.55
C GLU A 22 11.70 9.35 -4.14
N GLU A 23 11.44 9.86 -5.36
CA GLU A 23 10.17 9.61 -6.05
C GLU A 23 10.24 8.29 -6.82
N VAL A 24 9.26 7.43 -6.57
CA VAL A 24 9.13 6.08 -7.10
C VAL A 24 7.95 6.02 -8.06
N ILE A 25 8.22 5.62 -9.31
CA ILE A 25 7.17 5.35 -10.29
C ILE A 25 6.62 3.94 -10.02
N VAL A 26 5.32 3.83 -9.83
CA VAL A 26 4.64 2.57 -9.50
C VAL A 26 3.71 2.19 -10.65
N ASP A 27 4.22 1.39 -11.58
CA ASP A 27 3.41 0.78 -12.65
C ASP A 27 2.94 -0.61 -12.19
N TYR A 28 1.91 -0.60 -11.31
CA TYR A 28 1.38 -1.84 -10.77
C TYR A 28 0.43 -2.51 -11.76
N SER A 29 0.70 -3.76 -12.05
CA SER A 29 -0.18 -4.67 -12.79
C SER A 29 -0.28 -6.00 -12.06
N TYR A 30 -1.50 -6.41 -11.74
CA TYR A 30 -1.75 -7.68 -11.08
C TYR A 30 -1.52 -8.86 -12.03
N ASN A 31 -0.62 -9.78 -11.66
CA ASN A 31 -0.20 -10.90 -12.50
C ASN A 31 -1.03 -12.18 -12.31
N GLY A 32 -2.14 -12.10 -11.58
CA GLY A 32 -3.10 -13.20 -11.47
C GLY A 32 -2.58 -14.44 -10.73
N ASN A 33 -2.05 -14.25 -9.53
CA ASN A 33 -1.45 -15.35 -8.76
C ASN A 33 -2.43 -16.00 -7.77
N HIS A 34 -3.73 -16.07 -8.12
CA HIS A 34 -4.76 -16.80 -7.37
C HIS A 34 -5.69 -17.58 -8.31
N ASN A 35 -6.32 -18.60 -7.76
CA ASN A 35 -7.28 -19.46 -8.49
C ASN A 35 -8.74 -19.19 -8.07
N THR A 36 -9.00 -18.11 -7.33
CA THR A 36 -10.34 -17.78 -6.87
C THR A 36 -11.17 -17.30 -8.05
N ASP A 37 -12.35 -17.90 -8.22
CA ASP A 37 -13.31 -17.58 -9.28
C ASP A 37 -14.57 -16.95 -8.66
N PHE A 38 -14.77 -15.68 -8.93
CA PHE A 38 -15.94 -14.91 -8.51
C PHE A 38 -17.06 -14.87 -9.56
N SER A 39 -16.85 -15.45 -10.75
CA SER A 39 -17.81 -15.37 -11.85
C SER A 39 -19.16 -16.05 -11.57
N SER A 40 -19.19 -16.96 -10.58
CA SER A 40 -20.42 -17.62 -10.12
C SER A 40 -21.16 -16.84 -9.03
N ILE A 41 -20.60 -15.74 -8.54
CA ILE A 41 -21.18 -14.90 -7.50
C ILE A 41 -22.13 -13.89 -8.16
N SER A 42 -23.39 -13.87 -7.71
CA SER A 42 -24.44 -13.06 -8.33
C SER A 42 -24.60 -11.67 -7.71
N VAL A 43 -23.64 -11.21 -6.89
CA VAL A 43 -23.69 -9.88 -6.29
C VAL A 43 -22.74 -8.93 -7.01
N SER A 44 -23.24 -7.73 -7.27
CA SER A 44 -22.44 -6.63 -7.79
C SER A 44 -21.65 -5.95 -6.67
N LEU A 45 -20.37 -5.71 -6.89
CA LEU A 45 -19.45 -5.12 -5.94
C LEU A 45 -19.02 -3.72 -6.36
N LYS A 46 -18.98 -2.80 -5.42
CA LYS A 46 -18.31 -1.51 -5.58
C LYS A 46 -17.12 -1.43 -4.64
N ILE A 47 -15.99 -1.00 -5.15
CA ILE A 47 -14.85 -0.64 -4.32
C ILE A 47 -14.91 0.86 -4.07
N GLU A 48 -15.03 1.26 -2.81
CA GLU A 48 -14.95 2.67 -2.41
C GLU A 48 -13.50 3.15 -2.42
N ASN A 49 -13.32 4.48 -2.49
CA ASN A 49 -11.99 5.06 -2.39
C ASN A 49 -11.32 4.63 -1.09
N VAL A 50 -10.09 4.13 -1.19
CA VAL A 50 -9.30 3.75 -0.02
C VAL A 50 -8.91 4.99 0.77
N ILE A 51 -9.12 4.97 2.07
CA ILE A 51 -8.78 6.06 2.99
C ILE A 51 -7.35 5.86 3.51
N ASP A 52 -6.54 6.90 3.52
CA ASP A 52 -5.23 6.88 4.16
C ASP A 52 -5.31 7.48 5.57
N ASP A 53 -5.26 6.62 6.58
CA ASP A 53 -5.36 7.01 8.00
C ASP A 53 -3.98 7.12 8.69
N ARG A 54 -2.88 7.03 7.94
CA ARG A 54 -1.53 7.06 8.52
C ARG A 54 -1.15 8.42 9.10
N GLY A 55 -1.82 9.51 8.68
CA GLY A 55 -1.53 10.88 9.12
C GLY A 55 -0.21 11.44 8.55
N SER A 56 0.36 10.80 7.52
CA SER A 56 1.56 11.21 6.79
C SER A 56 1.21 11.76 5.40
N ASP A 57 2.24 12.12 4.60
CA ASP A 57 2.02 12.47 3.18
C ASP A 57 1.31 11.30 2.48
N PRO A 58 0.20 11.54 1.75
CA PRO A 58 -0.55 10.48 1.08
C PRO A 58 0.27 9.68 0.05
N ARG A 59 1.34 10.28 -0.50
CA ARG A 59 2.25 9.63 -1.43
C ARG A 59 3.37 8.85 -0.74
N LEU A 60 3.56 9.01 0.57
CA LEU A 60 4.61 8.31 1.30
C LEU A 60 4.37 6.80 1.25
N ILE A 61 5.32 6.07 0.65
CA ILE A 61 5.33 4.61 0.68
C ILE A 61 5.81 4.18 2.07
N ALA A 62 7.02 4.55 2.43
CA ALA A 62 7.62 4.39 3.76
C ALA A 62 8.95 5.19 3.80
N ASP A 63 9.38 5.57 4.99
CA ASP A 63 10.62 6.34 5.25
C ASP A 63 10.74 7.57 4.32
N GLU A 64 11.72 7.63 3.41
CA GLU A 64 11.95 8.72 2.44
C GLU A 64 11.36 8.48 1.05
N TYR A 65 10.67 7.36 0.81
CA TYR A 65 10.18 6.98 -0.52
C TYR A 65 8.77 7.49 -0.77
N LEU A 66 8.60 8.28 -1.82
CA LEU A 66 7.31 8.81 -2.27
C LEU A 66 6.89 8.17 -3.59
N ALA A 67 5.65 7.72 -3.68
CA ALA A 67 5.07 7.32 -4.96
C ALA A 67 4.67 8.55 -5.80
N GLU A 68 4.52 8.39 -7.12
CA GLU A 68 4.00 9.44 -7.99
C GLU A 68 2.51 9.75 -7.72
N LYS A 69 1.77 8.79 -7.13
CA LYS A 69 0.36 8.89 -6.76
C LYS A 69 0.14 8.61 -5.28
N PRO A 70 -0.98 9.02 -4.70
CA PRO A 70 -1.37 8.60 -3.35
C PRO A 70 -1.37 7.07 -3.20
N LEU A 71 -0.80 6.57 -2.10
CA LEU A 71 -0.76 5.12 -1.84
C LEU A 71 -2.17 4.50 -1.80
N SER A 72 -3.17 5.28 -1.39
CA SER A 72 -4.58 4.88 -1.41
C SER A 72 -5.12 4.59 -2.82
N GLU A 73 -4.73 5.37 -3.83
CA GLU A 73 -5.08 5.10 -5.24
C GLU A 73 -4.40 3.84 -5.75
N ILE A 74 -3.15 3.63 -5.39
CA ILE A 74 -2.37 2.44 -5.80
C ILE A 74 -3.00 1.18 -5.21
N ILE A 75 -3.37 1.21 -3.91
CA ILE A 75 -4.06 0.07 -3.25
C ILE A 75 -5.45 -0.14 -3.85
N TYR A 76 -6.22 0.94 -4.11
CA TYR A 76 -7.49 0.82 -4.81
C TYR A 76 -7.34 0.09 -6.15
N THR A 77 -6.35 0.49 -6.96
CA THR A 77 -6.07 -0.13 -8.26
C THR A 77 -5.71 -1.61 -8.10
N ALA A 78 -4.92 -1.95 -7.09
CA ALA A 78 -4.54 -3.34 -6.83
C ALA A 78 -5.76 -4.21 -6.44
N LEU A 79 -6.62 -3.73 -5.56
CA LEU A 79 -7.84 -4.43 -5.16
C LEU A 79 -8.79 -4.60 -6.36
N PHE A 80 -8.95 -3.53 -7.17
CA PHE A 80 -9.78 -3.56 -8.37
C PHE A 80 -9.29 -4.64 -9.35
N GLN A 81 -8.01 -4.60 -9.72
CA GLN A 81 -7.43 -5.56 -10.66
C GLN A 81 -7.50 -7.00 -10.14
N GLY A 82 -7.29 -7.20 -8.83
CA GLY A 82 -7.38 -8.53 -8.23
C GLY A 82 -8.77 -9.14 -8.28
N LEU A 83 -9.80 -8.38 -7.96
CA LEU A 83 -11.20 -8.82 -8.01
C LEU A 83 -11.68 -8.97 -9.45
N GLU A 84 -11.35 -8.03 -10.34
CA GLU A 84 -11.66 -8.12 -11.78
C GLU A 84 -11.03 -9.36 -12.41
N HIS A 85 -9.78 -9.65 -12.08
CA HIS A 85 -9.09 -10.86 -12.56
C HIS A 85 -9.79 -12.15 -12.11
N GLY A 86 -10.36 -12.17 -10.91
CA GLY A 86 -11.19 -13.27 -10.41
C GLY A 86 -12.59 -13.33 -11.02
N GLY A 87 -12.97 -12.40 -11.90
CA GLY A 87 -14.27 -12.37 -12.54
C GLY A 87 -15.40 -11.77 -11.69
N ALA A 88 -15.09 -10.99 -10.66
CA ALA A 88 -16.10 -10.28 -9.87
C ALA A 88 -16.84 -9.24 -10.74
N GLU A 89 -18.16 -9.10 -10.54
CA GLU A 89 -18.94 -8.04 -11.16
C GLU A 89 -18.70 -6.71 -10.43
N LEU A 90 -17.79 -5.87 -10.99
CA LEU A 90 -17.44 -4.57 -10.42
C LEU A 90 -18.26 -3.46 -11.06
N VAL A 91 -18.92 -2.65 -10.20
CA VAL A 91 -19.78 -1.55 -10.62
C VAL A 91 -19.39 -0.24 -9.95
N THR A 92 -19.81 0.88 -10.56
CA THR A 92 -19.57 2.22 -9.99
C THR A 92 -20.77 2.76 -9.20
N SER A 93 -21.97 2.21 -9.45
CA SER A 93 -23.25 2.55 -8.77
C SER A 93 -24.17 1.34 -8.76
N ASP A 94 -25.23 1.43 -7.96
CA ASP A 94 -26.27 0.41 -7.85
C ASP A 94 -25.75 -0.97 -7.40
N GLN A 95 -24.72 -0.94 -6.54
CA GLN A 95 -24.09 -2.13 -5.98
C GLN A 95 -24.95 -2.85 -4.94
N ASP A 96 -24.85 -4.17 -4.90
CA ASP A 96 -25.41 -4.99 -3.82
C ASP A 96 -24.56 -4.89 -2.55
N MET A 97 -23.23 -4.85 -2.74
CA MET A 97 -22.26 -4.76 -1.66
C MET A 97 -21.13 -3.79 -2.02
N GLN A 98 -20.50 -3.25 -0.98
CA GLN A 98 -19.36 -2.34 -1.16
C GLN A 98 -18.15 -2.75 -0.30
N ILE A 99 -16.98 -2.63 -0.88
CA ILE A 99 -15.70 -2.84 -0.22
C ILE A 99 -15.14 -1.49 0.19
N GLN A 100 -14.80 -1.35 1.46
CA GLN A 100 -14.13 -0.16 2.01
C GLN A 100 -12.73 -0.55 2.44
N GLY A 101 -11.73 0.24 2.03
CA GLY A 101 -10.34 0.06 2.40
C GLY A 101 -9.82 1.23 3.22
N ARG A 102 -8.91 0.94 4.17
CA ARG A 102 -8.25 1.94 5.01
C ARG A 102 -6.80 1.54 5.25
N ILE A 103 -5.84 2.41 4.89
CA ILE A 103 -4.43 2.18 5.18
C ILE A 103 -4.16 2.55 6.64
N VAL A 104 -3.70 1.57 7.42
CA VAL A 104 -3.40 1.75 8.85
C VAL A 104 -1.92 2.04 9.07
N SER A 105 -1.04 1.33 8.36
CA SER A 105 0.41 1.56 8.43
C SER A 105 1.12 1.10 7.18
N SER A 106 2.32 1.67 6.96
CA SER A 106 3.29 1.20 5.98
C SER A 106 4.67 1.30 6.61
N GLU A 107 5.40 0.20 6.62
CA GLU A 107 6.69 0.07 7.30
C GLU A 107 7.71 -0.59 6.38
N LEU A 108 8.89 0.01 6.24
CA LEU A 108 10.02 -0.55 5.52
C LEU A 108 11.08 -1.04 6.51
N ARG A 109 11.68 -2.18 6.22
CA ARG A 109 12.80 -2.73 6.99
C ARG A 109 13.81 -3.39 6.06
N THR A 110 15.07 -3.27 6.40
CA THR A 110 16.11 -4.10 5.81
C THR A 110 16.20 -5.40 6.61
N VAL A 111 16.21 -6.53 5.92
CA VAL A 111 16.28 -7.87 6.51
C VAL A 111 17.30 -8.72 5.77
N ASP A 112 17.96 -9.63 6.48
CA ASP A 112 18.76 -10.68 5.84
C ASP A 112 17.90 -11.90 5.53
N ARG A 113 17.90 -12.34 4.27
CA ARG A 113 17.27 -13.60 3.85
C ARG A 113 18.33 -14.54 3.28
N SER A 114 18.80 -15.44 4.14
CA SER A 114 19.78 -16.46 3.76
C SER A 114 21.08 -15.86 3.19
N GLY A 115 21.56 -14.77 3.78
CA GLY A 115 22.77 -14.06 3.34
C GLY A 115 22.54 -13.04 2.22
N VAL A 116 21.29 -12.77 1.84
CA VAL A 116 20.92 -11.73 0.87
C VAL A 116 20.23 -10.59 1.61
N GLU A 117 20.84 -9.40 1.56
CA GLU A 117 20.23 -8.19 2.10
C GLU A 117 18.99 -7.82 1.28
N SER A 118 17.86 -7.65 1.94
CA SER A 118 16.57 -7.51 1.29
C SER A 118 15.76 -6.39 1.90
N LEU A 119 14.97 -5.68 1.07
CA LEU A 119 13.93 -4.76 1.49
C LEU A 119 12.67 -5.53 1.83
N GLN A 120 12.11 -5.29 3.00
CA GLN A 120 10.81 -5.82 3.39
C GLN A 120 9.85 -4.66 3.66
N LEU A 121 8.90 -4.47 2.75
CA LEU A 121 7.80 -3.53 2.93
C LEU A 121 6.58 -4.26 3.48
N THR A 122 5.98 -3.71 4.52
CA THR A 122 4.72 -4.24 5.09
C THR A 122 3.68 -3.14 5.09
N ILE A 123 2.59 -3.33 4.36
CA ILE A 123 1.42 -2.44 4.34
C ILE A 123 0.29 -3.15 5.08
N ARG A 124 -0.32 -2.47 6.05
CA ARG A 124 -1.53 -2.94 6.74
C ARG A 124 -2.72 -2.18 6.22
N THR A 125 -3.65 -2.90 5.63
CA THR A 125 -4.88 -2.35 5.08
C THR A 125 -6.08 -3.02 5.75
N GLN A 126 -6.83 -2.26 6.52
CA GLN A 126 -8.13 -2.73 7.03
C GLN A 126 -9.12 -2.70 5.88
N VAL A 127 -9.83 -3.79 5.68
CA VAL A 127 -10.84 -3.94 4.62
C VAL A 127 -12.13 -4.42 5.23
N ALA A 128 -13.24 -3.77 4.86
CA ALA A 128 -14.58 -4.14 5.31
C ALA A 128 -15.49 -4.36 4.10
N LEU A 129 -16.30 -5.40 4.15
CA LEU A 129 -17.41 -5.65 3.24
C LEU A 129 -18.69 -5.15 3.88
N GLN A 130 -19.40 -4.29 3.18
CA GLN A 130 -20.69 -3.77 3.63
C GLN A 130 -21.82 -4.26 2.71
N GLY A 131 -22.89 -4.73 3.33
CA GLY A 131 -24.11 -5.12 2.64
C GLY A 131 -25.33 -4.78 3.48
N ARG A 132 -26.43 -4.36 2.84
CA ARG A 132 -27.69 -4.01 3.49
C ARG A 132 -27.54 -2.97 4.62
N GLY A 133 -26.63 -2.00 4.42
CA GLY A 133 -26.39 -0.90 5.36
C GLY A 133 -25.60 -1.26 6.62
N ARG A 134 -24.94 -2.40 6.66
CA ARG A 134 -24.07 -2.82 7.78
C ARG A 134 -22.78 -3.48 7.29
N THR A 135 -21.76 -3.47 8.12
CA THR A 135 -20.56 -4.29 7.93
C THR A 135 -20.90 -5.75 8.19
N ILE A 136 -20.65 -6.60 7.20
CA ILE A 136 -20.91 -8.04 7.27
C ILE A 136 -19.61 -8.85 7.43
N TRP A 137 -18.49 -8.30 6.97
CA TRP A 137 -17.16 -8.87 7.17
C TRP A 137 -16.14 -7.75 7.29
N GLU A 138 -15.09 -7.96 8.06
CA GLU A 138 -13.97 -7.03 8.24
C GLU A 138 -12.70 -7.78 8.63
N THR A 139 -11.56 -7.38 8.06
CA THR A 139 -10.25 -7.90 8.42
C THR A 139 -9.15 -6.87 8.21
N THR A 140 -7.95 -7.16 8.70
CA THR A 140 -6.73 -6.42 8.35
C THR A 140 -5.84 -7.30 7.50
N LEU A 141 -5.63 -6.89 6.25
CA LEU A 141 -4.72 -7.53 5.32
C LEU A 141 -3.27 -7.08 5.59
N PHE A 142 -2.34 -8.02 5.52
CA PHE A 142 -0.92 -7.78 5.73
C PHE A 142 -0.15 -7.97 4.42
N GLY A 143 -0.11 -6.92 3.61
CA GLY A 143 0.71 -6.88 2.41
C GLY A 143 2.19 -6.86 2.78
N ARG A 144 2.85 -8.01 2.75
CA ARG A 144 4.30 -8.12 2.99
C ARG A 144 5.01 -8.52 1.72
N GLY A 145 5.77 -7.59 1.15
CA GLY A 145 6.70 -7.80 0.04
C GLY A 145 8.13 -7.85 0.56
N THR A 146 8.91 -8.81 0.12
CA THR A 146 10.35 -8.90 0.44
C THR A 146 11.10 -9.23 -0.83
N VAL A 147 12.03 -8.35 -1.21
CA VAL A 147 12.83 -8.44 -2.43
C VAL A 147 14.29 -8.13 -2.11
N PRO A 148 15.26 -8.64 -2.87
CA PRO A 148 16.64 -8.17 -2.79
C PRO A 148 16.74 -6.66 -2.87
N ILE A 149 17.70 -6.06 -2.13
CA ILE A 149 17.81 -4.60 -2.03
C ILE A 149 18.06 -3.95 -3.40
N GLU A 150 18.72 -4.65 -4.32
CA GLU A 150 19.00 -4.19 -5.67
C GLU A 150 17.75 -4.06 -6.56
N GLU A 151 16.64 -4.72 -6.21
CA GLU A 151 15.37 -4.59 -6.94
C GLU A 151 14.59 -3.32 -6.56
N GLY A 152 14.96 -2.73 -5.43
CA GLY A 152 14.44 -1.45 -4.97
C GLY A 152 13.03 -1.48 -4.39
N ILE A 153 12.59 -0.30 -3.92
CA ILE A 153 11.32 -0.13 -3.20
C ILE A 153 10.08 -0.36 -4.09
N GLY A 154 10.17 -0.07 -5.38
CA GLY A 154 9.07 -0.30 -6.33
C GLY A 154 8.71 -1.78 -6.43
N ALA A 155 9.71 -2.67 -6.51
CA ALA A 155 9.51 -4.12 -6.51
C ALA A 155 8.95 -4.62 -5.15
N ALA A 156 9.45 -4.08 -4.03
CA ALA A 156 8.92 -4.39 -2.70
C ALA A 156 7.45 -3.97 -2.55
N LEU A 157 7.07 -2.81 -3.12
CA LEU A 157 5.69 -2.33 -3.13
C LEU A 157 4.80 -3.25 -3.97
N THR A 158 5.21 -3.60 -5.20
CA THR A 158 4.48 -4.54 -6.05
C THR A 158 4.24 -5.87 -5.34
N ALA A 159 5.28 -6.46 -4.74
CA ALA A 159 5.16 -7.71 -3.99
C ALA A 159 4.25 -7.57 -2.75
N SER A 160 4.22 -6.39 -2.11
CA SER A 160 3.29 -6.09 -1.00
C SER A 160 1.84 -6.04 -1.48
N LEU A 161 1.58 -5.39 -2.60
CA LEU A 161 0.25 -5.27 -3.20
C LEU A 161 -0.29 -6.62 -3.66
N ASP A 162 0.53 -7.44 -4.33
CA ASP A 162 0.17 -8.81 -4.70
C ASP A 162 -0.22 -9.65 -3.47
N ARG A 163 0.45 -9.41 -2.34
CA ARG A 163 0.10 -10.07 -1.09
C ARG A 163 -1.22 -9.59 -0.51
N VAL A 164 -1.49 -8.26 -0.55
CA VAL A 164 -2.79 -7.70 -0.12
C VAL A 164 -3.92 -8.32 -0.92
N VAL A 165 -3.80 -8.31 -2.26
CA VAL A 165 -4.81 -8.90 -3.15
C VAL A 165 -5.02 -10.38 -2.82
N ARG A 166 -3.93 -11.15 -2.76
CA ARG A 166 -4.00 -12.59 -2.50
C ARG A 166 -4.63 -12.92 -1.14
N GLU A 167 -4.37 -12.14 -0.09
CA GLU A 167 -5.00 -12.32 1.21
C GLU A 167 -6.50 -12.07 1.15
N LEU A 168 -6.95 -11.03 0.43
CA LEU A 168 -8.37 -10.73 0.26
C LEU A 168 -9.09 -11.83 -0.53
N VAL A 169 -8.59 -12.15 -1.73
CA VAL A 169 -9.30 -13.06 -2.64
C VAL A 169 -9.26 -14.53 -2.21
N ASN A 170 -8.41 -14.89 -1.26
CA ASN A 170 -8.35 -16.23 -0.66
C ASN A 170 -8.93 -16.27 0.77
N ASP A 171 -9.56 -15.21 1.26
CA ASP A 171 -10.22 -15.23 2.56
C ASP A 171 -11.57 -15.97 2.43
N ASP A 172 -11.66 -17.15 3.04
CA ASP A 172 -12.85 -18.00 2.95
C ASP A 172 -14.11 -17.30 3.50
N TYR A 173 -13.99 -16.49 4.55
CA TYR A 173 -15.12 -15.76 5.11
C TYR A 173 -15.58 -14.65 4.19
N PHE A 174 -14.65 -13.91 3.56
CA PHE A 174 -14.99 -12.93 2.54
C PHE A 174 -15.79 -13.58 1.39
N ILE A 175 -15.33 -14.73 0.90
CA ILE A 175 -15.98 -15.47 -0.20
C ILE A 175 -17.38 -15.95 0.23
N ILE A 176 -17.53 -16.44 1.46
CA ILE A 176 -18.83 -16.90 2.00
C ILE A 176 -19.85 -15.75 2.08
N GLU A 177 -19.41 -14.57 2.51
CA GLU A 177 -20.32 -13.42 2.63
C GLU A 177 -20.76 -12.84 1.27
N LEU A 178 -20.07 -13.20 0.17
CA LEU A 178 -20.45 -12.84 -1.19
C LEU A 178 -21.48 -13.80 -1.80
N GLN A 179 -21.77 -14.93 -1.18
CA GLN A 179 -22.73 -15.95 -1.67
C GLN A 179 -24.13 -15.77 -1.08
#